data_dd26f467aa5668358f44c547e6374f5c
#
_entry.id   dd26f467aa5668358f44c547e6374f5c
#
_cell.length_a   1.000
_cell.length_b   1.000
_cell.length_c   1.000
_cell.angle_alpha   90.00
_cell.angle_beta   90.00
_cell.angle_gamma   90.00
#
_symmetry.space_group_name_H-M   'P 1'
#
loop_
_entity.id
_entity.type
_entity.pdbx_description
1 polymer ?
#
loop_
_entity_poly.entity_id
_entity_poly.type
_entity_poly.pdbx_seq_one_letter_code
_entity_poly.pdbx_strand_id
1 'polypeptide(L)'
;MVSFLVWPPEVNSVLLLDGPGPGPMLEAAAAWEGVGSELSSAADAFNSLTSDLAGQAWQGPASASMTDAAARYVRWLGGAAAQAEQSAAQARAAATAYESALATIVDPAVVNANRGQLVSLVISNLFGQNAPAIAAAEADYERMWAQDVAAMGGYHASASATVAQLGSWEQALQSLPGEFVQAVESEFHHVANTVIGTIFGAPAAPPFSATQTGTYTGGPSLATRFEEAALYPVKPLLGFFPGLEAQLSSPSSPFLQLFTGNNPLLGIGLSNTPPRLLPLLLGETVQHTTYNGMDVVQITPAHPTGNYVVAIHGGAFIFAPSIFHWLDYTVMAYQTGATIEVPIYPLLQQGGTAGTVVPQMAGFINSQIAAHGASHVSLTGDSAGGNLALAAEEYTLAQNPLAPVPSSMVLLSPWLDVTFSNPNIAFVQDPLLPVAPGIQIGKEWAGGLPTNNYEVSPLYGNLAGLPPTYVYTGNLDSLSPDVLVLQHDAVMANAPFNFVLANGQIHDWIILTLDGPQYWAQIDHELGIA
;
A
#
# COMPACT_ATOMS: atom_id res chain seq x y z
N MET A 1 -13.99 17.86 5.58
CA MET A 1 -15.15 17.99 4.65
C MET A 1 -14.63 18.65 3.39
N VAL A 2 -14.56 17.92 2.29
CA VAL A 2 -14.11 18.49 1.00
C VAL A 2 -15.17 19.52 0.58
N SER A 3 -14.78 20.78 0.44
CA SER A 3 -15.72 21.84 0.10
C SER A 3 -15.63 22.13 -1.39
N PHE A 4 -16.39 21.41 -2.21
CA PHE A 4 -16.52 21.66 -3.65
C PHE A 4 -17.01 23.08 -3.96
N LEU A 5 -17.60 23.77 -2.96
CA LEU A 5 -18.05 25.16 -3.04
C LEU A 5 -16.94 26.17 -3.30
N VAL A 6 -15.68 25.87 -2.86
CA VAL A 6 -14.55 26.80 -3.01
C VAL A 6 -13.74 26.56 -4.28
N TRP A 7 -13.99 25.45 -4.98
CA TRP A 7 -13.31 25.12 -6.23
C TRP A 7 -14.11 25.59 -7.43
N PRO A 8 -13.47 26.31 -8.36
CA PRO A 8 -14.14 26.76 -9.57
C PRO A 8 -14.50 25.59 -10.49
N PRO A 9 -15.41 25.79 -11.46
CA PRO A 9 -15.89 24.71 -12.33
C PRO A 9 -14.76 24.04 -13.11
N GLU A 10 -13.70 24.76 -13.49
CA GLU A 10 -12.53 24.19 -14.17
C GLU A 10 -11.88 23.08 -13.35
N VAL A 11 -11.85 23.21 -12.02
CA VAL A 11 -11.26 22.23 -11.10
C VAL A 11 -12.25 21.10 -10.84
N ASN A 12 -13.49 21.39 -10.52
CA ASN A 12 -14.51 20.38 -10.23
C ASN A 12 -14.73 19.45 -11.44
N SER A 13 -14.82 20.00 -12.65
CA SER A 13 -15.00 19.23 -13.87
C SER A 13 -13.82 18.30 -14.14
N VAL A 14 -12.59 18.80 -14.04
CA VAL A 14 -11.38 18.00 -14.28
C VAL A 14 -11.25 16.87 -13.26
N LEU A 15 -11.49 17.14 -11.98
CA LEU A 15 -11.42 16.11 -10.93
C LEU A 15 -12.36 14.92 -11.19
N LEU A 16 -13.53 15.15 -11.76
CA LEU A 16 -14.47 14.08 -12.09
C LEU A 16 -14.09 13.36 -13.39
N LEU A 17 -13.67 14.12 -14.41
CA LEU A 17 -13.36 13.57 -15.74
C LEU A 17 -12.05 12.80 -15.80
N ASP A 18 -11.03 13.22 -15.03
CA ASP A 18 -9.72 12.55 -14.97
C ASP A 18 -9.68 11.37 -13.98
N GLY A 19 -10.82 11.08 -13.32
CA GLY A 19 -10.94 9.95 -12.43
C GLY A 19 -10.93 8.60 -13.17
N PRO A 20 -10.74 7.47 -12.44
CA PRO A 20 -10.65 6.11 -13.02
C PRO A 20 -11.96 5.62 -13.66
N GLY A 21 -13.01 6.44 -13.64
CA GLY A 21 -14.33 6.10 -14.17
C GLY A 21 -15.09 5.07 -13.30
N PRO A 22 -16.20 4.52 -13.83
CA PRO A 22 -17.02 3.54 -13.13
C PRO A 22 -16.42 2.11 -13.18
N GLY A 23 -15.41 1.88 -14.03
CA GLY A 23 -14.83 0.55 -14.30
C GLY A 23 -14.43 -0.23 -13.04
N PRO A 24 -13.60 0.30 -12.14
CA PRO A 24 -13.18 -0.40 -10.93
C PRO A 24 -14.34 -0.80 -10.01
N MET A 25 -15.41 0.02 -9.94
CA MET A 25 -16.61 -0.29 -9.16
C MET A 25 -17.43 -1.41 -9.78
N LEU A 26 -17.51 -1.47 -11.11
CA LEU A 26 -18.20 -2.53 -11.84
C LEU A 26 -17.43 -3.86 -11.76
N GLU A 27 -16.11 -3.83 -11.80
CA GLU A 27 -15.25 -4.99 -11.58
C GLU A 27 -15.39 -5.52 -10.15
N ALA A 28 -15.38 -4.65 -9.14
CA ALA A 28 -15.65 -5.02 -7.76
C ALA A 28 -17.05 -5.64 -7.59
N ALA A 29 -18.06 -5.08 -8.26
CA ALA A 29 -19.41 -5.64 -8.25
C ALA A 29 -19.46 -7.05 -8.83
N ALA A 30 -18.78 -7.31 -9.94
CA ALA A 30 -18.71 -8.62 -10.57
C ALA A 30 -17.97 -9.64 -9.67
N ALA A 31 -16.88 -9.22 -9.00
CA ALA A 31 -16.16 -10.06 -8.06
C ALA A 31 -17.03 -10.46 -6.86
N TRP A 32 -17.76 -9.52 -6.26
CA TRP A 32 -18.69 -9.80 -5.16
C TRP A 32 -19.86 -10.71 -5.57
N GLU A 33 -20.37 -10.58 -6.81
CA GLU A 33 -21.36 -11.52 -7.34
C GLU A 33 -20.81 -12.93 -7.48
N GLY A 34 -19.57 -13.06 -7.95
CA GLY A 34 -18.88 -14.35 -7.98
C GLY A 34 -18.83 -15.00 -6.62
N VAL A 35 -18.39 -14.27 -5.59
CA VAL A 35 -18.35 -14.73 -4.20
C VAL A 35 -19.74 -15.14 -3.70
N GLY A 36 -20.78 -14.33 -3.95
CA GLY A 36 -22.16 -14.63 -3.57
C GLY A 36 -22.68 -15.94 -4.21
N SER A 37 -22.40 -16.12 -5.50
CA SER A 37 -22.75 -17.33 -6.24
C SER A 37 -22.05 -18.59 -5.71
N GLU A 38 -20.75 -18.49 -5.41
CA GLU A 38 -19.96 -19.61 -4.87
C GLU A 38 -20.43 -19.99 -3.46
N LEU A 39 -20.69 -19.02 -2.58
CA LEU A 39 -21.20 -19.26 -1.24
C LEU A 39 -22.61 -19.92 -1.27
N SER A 40 -23.48 -19.46 -2.17
CA SER A 40 -24.78 -20.10 -2.38
C SER A 40 -24.64 -21.55 -2.85
N SER A 41 -23.76 -21.78 -3.82
CA SER A 41 -23.48 -23.12 -4.35
C SER A 41 -22.91 -24.05 -3.26
N ALA A 42 -22.01 -23.53 -2.43
CA ALA A 42 -21.46 -24.26 -1.29
C ALA A 42 -22.53 -24.59 -0.25
N ALA A 43 -23.46 -23.67 0.05
CA ALA A 43 -24.57 -23.90 0.95
C ALA A 43 -25.48 -25.03 0.44
N ASP A 44 -25.81 -25.03 -0.85
CA ASP A 44 -26.66 -26.03 -1.48
C ASP A 44 -25.99 -27.41 -1.51
N ALA A 45 -24.71 -27.47 -1.88
CA ALA A 45 -23.92 -28.70 -1.93
C ALA A 45 -23.77 -29.32 -0.54
N PHE A 46 -23.47 -28.52 0.49
CA PHE A 46 -23.32 -28.96 1.87
C PHE A 46 -24.66 -29.45 2.46
N ASN A 47 -25.74 -28.74 2.18
CA ASN A 47 -27.09 -29.14 2.58
C ASN A 47 -27.52 -30.48 1.96
N SER A 48 -27.23 -30.65 0.65
CA SER A 48 -27.53 -31.91 -0.06
C SER A 48 -26.72 -33.07 0.53
N LEU A 49 -25.42 -32.92 0.70
CA LEU A 49 -24.52 -33.95 1.23
C LEU A 49 -24.92 -34.38 2.65
N THR A 50 -25.19 -33.40 3.53
CA THR A 50 -25.58 -33.69 4.93
C THR A 50 -26.97 -34.32 5.03
N SER A 51 -27.90 -33.93 4.16
CA SER A 51 -29.24 -34.52 4.07
C SER A 51 -29.20 -35.98 3.58
N ASP A 52 -28.40 -36.27 2.55
CA ASP A 52 -28.21 -37.61 2.00
C ASP A 52 -27.57 -38.55 3.04
N LEU A 53 -26.55 -38.04 3.78
CA LEU A 53 -25.89 -38.79 4.84
C LEU A 53 -26.86 -39.16 5.97
N ALA A 54 -27.67 -38.22 6.44
CA ALA A 54 -28.64 -38.41 7.50
C ALA A 54 -29.85 -39.26 7.05
N GLY A 55 -30.20 -39.20 5.75
CA GLY A 55 -31.35 -39.94 5.20
C GLY A 55 -31.08 -41.41 4.92
N GLN A 56 -29.88 -41.77 4.54
CA GLN A 56 -29.57 -43.10 4.03
C GLN A 56 -28.47 -43.88 4.76
N ALA A 57 -27.39 -43.21 5.16
CA ALA A 57 -26.18 -43.88 5.64
C ALA A 57 -25.97 -43.81 7.15
N TRP A 58 -26.55 -42.82 7.84
CA TRP A 58 -26.29 -42.58 9.25
C TRP A 58 -27.55 -42.13 10.01
N GLN A 59 -28.02 -42.92 10.97
CA GLN A 59 -29.22 -42.64 11.79
C GLN A 59 -28.90 -42.67 13.28
N GLY A 60 -29.68 -41.94 14.08
CA GLY A 60 -29.58 -41.91 15.54
C GLY A 60 -29.29 -40.53 16.12
N PRO A 61 -29.13 -40.39 17.45
CA PRO A 61 -28.95 -39.09 18.10
C PRO A 61 -27.74 -38.28 17.59
N ALA A 62 -26.64 -38.96 17.22
CA ALA A 62 -25.46 -38.33 16.67
C ALA A 62 -25.71 -37.73 15.26
N SER A 63 -26.52 -38.43 14.43
CA SER A 63 -26.94 -37.93 13.13
C SER A 63 -27.84 -36.70 13.27
N ALA A 64 -28.75 -36.68 14.23
CA ALA A 64 -29.59 -35.50 14.51
C ALA A 64 -28.73 -34.28 14.94
N SER A 65 -27.75 -34.49 15.83
CA SER A 65 -26.83 -33.42 16.27
C SER A 65 -26.00 -32.87 15.12
N MET A 66 -25.53 -33.75 14.23
CA MET A 66 -24.81 -33.35 13.01
C MET A 66 -25.72 -32.52 12.08
N THR A 67 -26.96 -32.96 11.86
CA THR A 67 -27.93 -32.26 11.00
C THR A 67 -28.26 -30.86 11.56
N ASP A 68 -28.39 -30.73 12.89
CA ASP A 68 -28.61 -29.43 13.54
C ASP A 68 -27.40 -28.50 13.39
N ALA A 69 -26.19 -29.01 13.49
CA ALA A 69 -24.97 -28.24 13.25
C ALA A 69 -24.85 -27.82 11.77
N ALA A 70 -25.09 -28.76 10.85
CA ALA A 70 -25.08 -28.51 9.42
C ALA A 70 -26.08 -27.44 9.00
N ALA A 71 -27.30 -27.45 9.55
CA ALA A 71 -28.33 -26.47 9.27
C ALA A 71 -27.93 -25.03 9.71
N ARG A 72 -27.10 -24.90 10.76
CA ARG A 72 -26.55 -23.59 11.17
C ARG A 72 -25.52 -23.10 10.19
N TYR A 73 -24.67 -24.00 9.70
CA TYR A 73 -23.66 -23.66 8.70
C TYR A 73 -24.27 -23.23 7.35
N VAL A 74 -25.24 -23.99 6.86
CA VAL A 74 -26.00 -23.64 5.63
C VAL A 74 -26.62 -22.24 5.76
N ARG A 75 -27.22 -21.93 6.91
CA ARG A 75 -27.80 -20.60 7.15
C ARG A 75 -26.73 -19.49 7.16
N TRP A 76 -25.57 -19.76 7.72
CA TRP A 76 -24.47 -18.81 7.72
C TRP A 76 -23.94 -18.57 6.28
N LEU A 77 -23.70 -19.64 5.50
CA LEU A 77 -23.31 -19.52 4.10
C LEU A 77 -24.32 -18.70 3.29
N GLY A 78 -25.61 -18.96 3.47
CA GLY A 78 -26.67 -18.20 2.82
C GLY A 78 -26.69 -16.71 3.25
N GLY A 79 -26.42 -16.44 4.52
CA GLY A 79 -26.26 -15.07 5.03
C GLY A 79 -25.07 -14.35 4.44
N ALA A 80 -23.93 -15.03 4.34
CA ALA A 80 -22.71 -14.51 3.73
C ALA A 80 -22.89 -14.26 2.22
N ALA A 81 -23.59 -15.18 1.51
CA ALA A 81 -23.95 -15.01 0.10
C ALA A 81 -24.81 -13.75 -0.11
N ALA A 82 -25.87 -13.58 0.70
CA ALA A 82 -26.73 -12.40 0.62
C ALA A 82 -25.95 -11.09 0.91
N GLN A 83 -25.00 -11.13 1.82
CA GLN A 83 -24.15 -9.99 2.11
C GLN A 83 -23.20 -9.65 0.95
N ALA A 84 -22.64 -10.66 0.28
CA ALA A 84 -21.82 -10.48 -0.91
C ALA A 84 -22.64 -9.85 -2.07
N GLU A 85 -23.87 -10.34 -2.30
CA GLU A 85 -24.79 -9.76 -3.27
C GLU A 85 -25.13 -8.31 -2.94
N GLN A 86 -25.31 -7.97 -1.66
CA GLN A 86 -25.52 -6.60 -1.21
C GLN A 86 -24.31 -5.73 -1.50
N SER A 87 -23.09 -6.22 -1.24
CA SER A 87 -21.84 -5.50 -1.56
C SER A 87 -21.72 -5.24 -3.07
N ALA A 88 -22.08 -6.21 -3.91
CA ALA A 88 -22.13 -6.06 -5.36
C ALA A 88 -23.13 -4.97 -5.78
N ALA A 89 -24.32 -4.97 -5.18
CA ALA A 89 -25.33 -3.95 -5.45
C ALA A 89 -24.86 -2.53 -5.07
N GLN A 90 -24.14 -2.40 -3.96
CA GLN A 90 -23.56 -1.12 -3.52
C GLN A 90 -22.47 -0.64 -4.45
N ALA A 91 -21.57 -1.53 -4.91
CA ALA A 91 -20.55 -1.17 -5.89
C ALA A 91 -21.17 -0.66 -7.20
N ARG A 92 -22.27 -1.29 -7.66
CA ARG A 92 -23.04 -0.77 -8.83
C ARG A 92 -23.70 0.58 -8.55
N ALA A 93 -24.24 0.76 -7.35
CA ALA A 93 -24.84 2.06 -6.97
C ALA A 93 -23.78 3.17 -6.96
N ALA A 94 -22.54 2.89 -6.51
CA ALA A 94 -21.44 3.82 -6.58
C ALA A 94 -21.05 4.16 -8.04
N ALA A 95 -20.98 3.16 -8.92
CA ALA A 95 -20.75 3.36 -10.36
C ALA A 95 -21.83 4.23 -10.99
N THR A 96 -23.11 3.95 -10.71
CA THR A 96 -24.24 4.75 -11.21
C THR A 96 -24.22 6.18 -10.68
N ALA A 97 -23.82 6.40 -9.43
CA ALA A 97 -23.66 7.73 -8.85
C ALA A 97 -22.57 8.53 -9.59
N TYR A 98 -21.44 7.88 -9.92
CA TYR A 98 -20.38 8.49 -10.73
C TYR A 98 -20.89 8.86 -12.13
N GLU A 99 -21.54 7.93 -12.83
CA GLU A 99 -22.11 8.18 -14.18
C GLU A 99 -23.14 9.32 -14.17
N SER A 100 -23.96 9.39 -13.13
CA SER A 100 -24.94 10.48 -12.96
C SER A 100 -24.25 11.83 -12.76
N ALA A 101 -23.17 11.87 -11.97
CA ALA A 101 -22.38 13.08 -11.79
C ALA A 101 -21.70 13.48 -13.12
N LEU A 102 -21.09 12.51 -13.81
CA LEU A 102 -20.44 12.72 -15.10
C LEU A 102 -21.41 13.27 -16.17
N ALA A 103 -22.65 12.83 -16.17
CA ALA A 103 -23.68 13.32 -17.08
C ALA A 103 -24.13 14.75 -16.77
N THR A 104 -23.91 15.26 -15.58
CA THR A 104 -24.34 16.58 -15.13
C THR A 104 -23.21 17.59 -14.97
N ILE A 105 -21.96 17.17 -14.89
CA ILE A 105 -20.81 18.06 -14.80
C ILE A 105 -20.67 18.89 -16.09
N VAL A 106 -20.20 20.11 -15.97
CA VAL A 106 -20.00 20.98 -17.13
C VAL A 106 -18.72 20.58 -17.86
N ASP A 107 -18.75 20.46 -19.16
CA ASP A 107 -17.58 20.20 -19.99
C ASP A 107 -16.54 21.33 -19.81
N PRO A 108 -15.28 21.04 -19.47
CA PRO A 108 -14.22 22.04 -19.33
C PRO A 108 -14.05 22.95 -20.55
N ALA A 109 -14.35 22.45 -21.76
CA ALA A 109 -14.29 23.26 -22.98
C ALA A 109 -15.36 24.37 -22.98
N VAL A 110 -16.53 24.12 -22.41
CA VAL A 110 -17.59 25.13 -22.27
C VAL A 110 -17.19 26.22 -21.28
N VAL A 111 -16.59 25.83 -20.16
CA VAL A 111 -16.05 26.75 -19.13
C VAL A 111 -14.98 27.64 -19.76
N ASN A 112 -14.00 27.03 -20.44
CA ASN A 112 -12.92 27.75 -21.13
C ASN A 112 -13.43 28.70 -22.21
N ALA A 113 -14.45 28.30 -22.97
CA ALA A 113 -15.08 29.17 -23.99
C ALA A 113 -15.73 30.40 -23.36
N ASN A 114 -16.44 30.23 -22.23
CA ASN A 114 -17.03 31.33 -21.48
C ASN A 114 -15.94 32.31 -20.97
N ARG A 115 -14.84 31.80 -20.39
CA ARG A 115 -13.73 32.66 -19.93
C ARG A 115 -13.02 33.37 -21.07
N GLY A 116 -12.81 32.69 -22.20
CA GLY A 116 -12.28 33.33 -23.44
C GLY A 116 -13.18 34.43 -23.98
N GLN A 117 -14.49 34.21 -23.96
CA GLN A 117 -15.48 35.23 -24.37
C GLN A 117 -15.46 36.43 -23.41
N LEU A 118 -15.42 36.19 -22.10
CA LEU A 118 -15.33 37.25 -21.09
C LEU A 118 -14.11 38.14 -21.32
N VAL A 119 -12.92 37.53 -21.50
CA VAL A 119 -11.68 38.27 -21.80
C VAL A 119 -11.84 39.14 -23.05
N SER A 120 -12.42 38.60 -24.11
CA SER A 120 -12.64 39.34 -25.35
C SER A 120 -13.59 40.54 -25.18
N LEU A 121 -14.68 40.34 -24.41
CA LEU A 121 -15.64 41.38 -24.09
C LEU A 121 -15.02 42.49 -23.23
N VAL A 122 -14.19 42.13 -22.25
CA VAL A 122 -13.50 43.09 -21.38
C VAL A 122 -12.47 43.92 -22.16
N ILE A 123 -11.63 43.27 -22.98
CA ILE A 123 -10.62 43.95 -23.78
C ILE A 123 -11.28 44.95 -24.78
N SER A 124 -12.44 44.59 -25.36
CA SER A 124 -13.15 45.45 -26.32
C SER A 124 -14.09 46.48 -25.67
N ASN A 125 -14.19 46.53 -24.35
CA ASN A 125 -15.14 47.38 -23.62
C ASN A 125 -14.62 48.81 -23.38
N LEU A 126 -14.05 49.45 -24.42
CA LEU A 126 -13.39 50.75 -24.31
C LEU A 126 -14.31 51.91 -23.87
N PHE A 127 -15.63 51.81 -24.13
CA PHE A 127 -16.63 52.82 -23.82
C PHE A 127 -17.75 52.30 -22.90
N GLY A 128 -17.58 51.10 -22.27
CA GLY A 128 -18.61 50.53 -21.41
C GLY A 128 -19.74 49.81 -22.15
N GLN A 129 -19.70 49.73 -23.47
CA GLN A 129 -20.78 49.19 -24.32
C GLN A 129 -21.02 47.69 -24.12
N ASN A 130 -20.03 46.94 -23.63
CA ASN A 130 -20.12 45.50 -23.41
C ASN A 130 -20.56 45.12 -21.98
N ALA A 131 -20.84 46.10 -21.12
CA ALA A 131 -21.21 45.82 -19.72
C ALA A 131 -22.35 44.80 -19.55
N PRO A 132 -23.45 44.84 -20.34
CA PRO A 132 -24.48 43.81 -20.22
C PRO A 132 -24.02 42.42 -20.65
N ALA A 133 -23.16 42.32 -21.67
CA ALA A 133 -22.66 41.05 -22.16
C ALA A 133 -21.61 40.47 -21.18
N ILE A 134 -20.80 41.31 -20.54
CA ILE A 134 -19.88 40.91 -19.46
C ILE A 134 -20.69 40.34 -18.29
N ALA A 135 -21.72 41.05 -17.83
CA ALA A 135 -22.58 40.57 -16.75
C ALA A 135 -23.28 39.24 -17.10
N ALA A 136 -23.67 39.05 -18.35
CA ALA A 136 -24.25 37.79 -18.81
C ALA A 136 -23.21 36.64 -18.78
N ALA A 137 -21.98 36.87 -19.22
CA ALA A 137 -20.90 35.88 -19.19
C ALA A 137 -20.54 35.48 -17.75
N GLU A 138 -20.52 36.42 -16.81
CA GLU A 138 -20.32 36.16 -15.40
C GLU A 138 -21.47 35.32 -14.80
N ALA A 139 -22.73 35.69 -15.10
CA ALA A 139 -23.88 34.92 -14.64
C ALA A 139 -23.89 33.49 -15.19
N ASP A 140 -23.42 33.29 -16.43
CA ASP A 140 -23.26 31.96 -17.03
C ASP A 140 -22.19 31.13 -16.28
N TYR A 141 -21.08 31.75 -15.91
CA TYR A 141 -20.04 31.11 -15.14
C TYR A 141 -20.52 30.69 -13.74
N GLU A 142 -21.23 31.57 -13.05
CA GLU A 142 -21.82 31.24 -11.73
C GLU A 142 -22.82 30.07 -11.83
N ARG A 143 -23.58 29.99 -12.93
CA ARG A 143 -24.47 28.83 -13.14
C ARG A 143 -23.71 27.54 -13.37
N MET A 144 -22.62 27.56 -14.15
CA MET A 144 -21.74 26.42 -14.37
C MET A 144 -21.10 25.98 -13.07
N TRP A 145 -20.61 26.92 -12.24
CA TRP A 145 -20.07 26.63 -10.92
C TRP A 145 -21.10 25.96 -10.01
N ALA A 146 -22.29 26.52 -9.91
CA ALA A 146 -23.38 25.95 -9.10
C ALA A 146 -23.78 24.54 -9.59
N GLN A 147 -23.76 24.29 -10.88
CA GLN A 147 -24.03 22.97 -11.48
C GLN A 147 -22.96 21.95 -11.08
N ASP A 148 -21.70 22.30 -11.17
CA ASP A 148 -20.59 21.41 -10.81
C ASP A 148 -20.53 21.11 -9.32
N VAL A 149 -20.78 22.11 -8.49
CA VAL A 149 -20.92 21.94 -7.03
C VAL A 149 -22.05 20.95 -6.70
N ALA A 150 -23.19 21.07 -7.39
CA ALA A 150 -24.32 20.15 -7.18
C ALA A 150 -23.98 18.72 -7.64
N ALA A 151 -23.31 18.55 -8.78
CA ALA A 151 -22.87 17.26 -9.30
C ALA A 151 -21.89 16.57 -8.33
N MET A 152 -20.83 17.26 -7.91
CA MET A 152 -19.82 16.76 -6.99
C MET A 152 -20.38 16.48 -5.60
N GLY A 153 -21.25 17.36 -5.10
CA GLY A 153 -21.93 17.19 -3.81
C GLY A 153 -22.85 15.97 -3.79
N GLY A 154 -23.61 15.76 -4.86
CA GLY A 154 -24.48 14.59 -5.05
C GLY A 154 -23.68 13.28 -5.12
N TYR A 155 -22.59 13.27 -5.88
CA TYR A 155 -21.67 12.13 -5.96
C TYR A 155 -21.07 11.79 -4.59
N HIS A 156 -20.52 12.78 -3.91
CA HIS A 156 -19.93 12.59 -2.57
C HIS A 156 -20.94 12.05 -1.56
N ALA A 157 -22.17 12.58 -1.56
CA ALA A 157 -23.22 12.09 -0.65
C ALA A 157 -23.59 10.63 -0.94
N SER A 158 -23.73 10.26 -2.22
CA SER A 158 -24.05 8.89 -2.64
C SER A 158 -22.92 7.91 -2.33
N ALA A 159 -21.67 8.29 -2.62
CA ALA A 159 -20.49 7.49 -2.31
C ALA A 159 -20.34 7.28 -0.78
N SER A 160 -20.52 8.34 0.03
CA SER A 160 -20.48 8.25 1.48
C SER A 160 -21.57 7.34 2.07
N ALA A 161 -22.78 7.38 1.52
CA ALA A 161 -23.86 6.50 1.93
C ALA A 161 -23.55 5.02 1.60
N THR A 162 -22.94 4.76 0.45
CA THR A 162 -22.49 3.43 0.04
C THR A 162 -21.42 2.88 1.00
N VAL A 163 -20.41 3.68 1.33
CA VAL A 163 -19.35 3.30 2.28
C VAL A 163 -19.90 3.02 3.67
N ALA A 164 -20.87 3.82 4.15
CA ALA A 164 -21.49 3.61 5.46
C ALA A 164 -22.24 2.27 5.56
N GLN A 165 -22.72 1.73 4.43
CA GLN A 165 -23.42 0.44 4.39
C GLN A 165 -22.45 -0.77 4.32
N LEU A 166 -21.20 -0.57 3.87
CA LEU A 166 -20.18 -1.63 3.87
C LEU A 166 -19.74 -2.07 5.27
N GLY A 167 -19.94 -1.25 6.29
CA GLY A 167 -19.62 -1.57 7.69
C GLY A 167 -20.44 -2.72 8.32
N SER A 168 -21.44 -3.26 7.62
CA SER A 168 -22.30 -4.33 8.14
C SER A 168 -21.66 -5.72 8.19
N TRP A 169 -20.54 -5.94 7.49
CA TRP A 169 -19.80 -7.23 7.53
C TRP A 169 -19.22 -7.55 8.92
N GLU A 170 -18.80 -6.54 9.66
CA GLU A 170 -18.25 -6.70 11.00
C GLU A 170 -19.27 -7.31 11.98
N GLN A 171 -20.54 -6.93 11.87
CA GLN A 171 -21.61 -7.49 12.70
C GLN A 171 -22.01 -8.92 12.31
N ALA A 172 -21.96 -9.23 11.02
CA ALA A 172 -22.24 -10.58 10.52
C ALA A 172 -21.16 -11.59 10.99
N LEU A 173 -19.90 -11.17 11.04
CA LEU A 173 -18.77 -11.98 11.47
C LEU A 173 -18.71 -12.14 13.00
N GLN A 174 -19.08 -11.11 13.77
CA GLN A 174 -19.15 -11.16 15.24
C GLN A 174 -20.30 -12.06 15.77
N SER A 175 -21.26 -12.39 14.93
CA SER A 175 -22.39 -13.28 15.30
C SER A 175 -22.09 -14.77 15.16
N LEU A 176 -20.87 -15.17 14.81
CA LEU A 176 -20.45 -16.56 14.71
C LEU A 176 -20.34 -17.22 16.10
N PRO A 177 -20.94 -18.41 16.33
CA PRO A 177 -20.71 -19.16 17.56
C PRO A 177 -19.24 -19.57 17.69
N GLY A 178 -18.64 -19.42 18.89
CA GLY A 178 -17.20 -19.65 19.14
C GLY A 178 -16.68 -21.05 18.75
N GLU A 179 -17.51 -22.07 18.75
CA GLU A 179 -17.17 -23.42 18.26
C GLU A 179 -17.03 -23.46 16.72
N PHE A 180 -17.62 -22.49 16.04
CA PHE A 180 -17.56 -22.34 14.60
C PHE A 180 -16.31 -21.58 14.16
N VAL A 181 -15.79 -20.69 15.02
CA VAL A 181 -14.56 -19.93 14.74
C VAL A 181 -13.40 -20.90 14.53
N GLN A 182 -13.24 -21.95 15.35
CA GLN A 182 -12.16 -22.93 15.22
C GLN A 182 -12.30 -23.84 13.97
N ALA A 183 -13.52 -24.23 13.60
CA ALA A 183 -13.74 -25.02 12.39
C ALA A 183 -13.60 -24.16 11.12
N VAL A 184 -14.02 -22.91 11.18
CA VAL A 184 -13.85 -21.91 10.12
C VAL A 184 -12.37 -21.51 10.01
N GLU A 185 -11.64 -21.37 11.10
CA GLU A 185 -10.18 -21.13 11.07
C GLU A 185 -9.45 -22.20 10.25
N SER A 186 -9.73 -23.50 10.44
CA SER A 186 -9.06 -24.55 9.67
C SER A 186 -9.44 -24.57 8.18
N GLU A 187 -10.70 -24.29 7.84
CA GLU A 187 -11.17 -24.19 6.46
C GLU A 187 -10.77 -22.84 5.81
N PHE A 188 -10.75 -21.74 6.60
CA PHE A 188 -10.21 -20.45 6.13
C PHE A 188 -8.72 -20.53 5.83
N HIS A 189 -7.93 -21.25 6.62
CA HIS A 189 -6.53 -21.51 6.32
C HIS A 189 -6.37 -22.23 4.97
N HIS A 190 -7.24 -23.20 4.66
CA HIS A 190 -7.23 -23.88 3.39
C HIS A 190 -7.68 -22.96 2.24
N VAL A 191 -8.73 -22.15 2.45
CA VAL A 191 -9.22 -21.18 1.47
C VAL A 191 -8.21 -20.03 1.28
N ALA A 192 -7.63 -19.49 2.36
CA ALA A 192 -6.62 -18.46 2.29
C ALA A 192 -5.37 -18.95 1.52
N ASN A 193 -4.89 -20.17 1.82
CA ASN A 193 -3.79 -20.79 1.07
C ASN A 193 -4.16 -21.04 -0.40
N THR A 194 -5.41 -21.41 -0.68
CA THR A 194 -5.89 -21.60 -2.06
C THR A 194 -6.02 -20.26 -2.79
N VAL A 195 -6.53 -19.21 -2.12
CA VAL A 195 -6.63 -17.85 -2.69
C VAL A 195 -5.25 -17.26 -2.90
N ILE A 196 -4.36 -17.34 -1.91
CA ILE A 196 -2.97 -16.90 -2.02
C ILE A 196 -2.27 -17.67 -3.14
N GLY A 197 -2.39 -18.99 -3.18
CA GLY A 197 -1.82 -19.83 -4.24
C GLY A 197 -2.45 -19.61 -5.62
N THR A 198 -3.71 -19.16 -5.71
CA THR A 198 -4.39 -18.86 -6.96
C THR A 198 -4.06 -17.46 -7.47
N ILE A 199 -3.95 -16.48 -6.57
CA ILE A 199 -3.64 -15.09 -6.93
C ILE A 199 -2.15 -14.92 -7.21
N PHE A 200 -1.28 -15.50 -6.37
CA PHE A 200 0.17 -15.31 -6.43
C PHE A 200 0.93 -16.51 -7.01
N GLY A 201 0.25 -17.62 -7.28
CA GLY A 201 0.87 -18.86 -7.74
C GLY A 201 1.50 -19.69 -6.61
N ALA A 202 1.73 -20.98 -6.86
CA ALA A 202 2.58 -21.78 -5.97
C ALA A 202 4.00 -21.21 -6.02
N PRO A 203 4.73 -21.10 -4.88
CA PRO A 203 6.07 -20.57 -4.86
C PRO A 203 6.95 -21.40 -5.81
N ALA A 204 7.28 -20.83 -6.96
CA ALA A 204 8.34 -21.36 -7.82
C ALA A 204 9.67 -21.11 -7.10
N ALA A 205 10.65 -22.00 -7.27
CA ALA A 205 12.00 -21.72 -6.80
C ALA A 205 12.44 -20.36 -7.39
N PRO A 206 12.86 -19.40 -6.57
CA PRO A 206 13.21 -18.08 -7.05
C PRO A 206 14.33 -18.20 -8.08
N PRO A 207 14.23 -17.53 -9.24
CA PRO A 207 15.23 -17.63 -10.30
C PRO A 207 16.55 -16.93 -9.94
N PHE A 208 16.57 -16.18 -8.84
CA PHE A 208 17.75 -15.45 -8.38
C PHE A 208 18.17 -15.91 -7.00
N SER A 209 19.47 -16.16 -6.86
CA SER A 209 20.09 -16.44 -5.58
C SER A 209 20.81 -15.21 -5.07
N ALA A 210 20.70 -14.93 -3.76
CA ALA A 210 21.47 -13.89 -3.11
C ALA A 210 22.96 -14.23 -3.11
N THR A 211 23.81 -13.33 -3.58
CA THR A 211 25.25 -13.50 -3.68
C THR A 211 25.98 -12.25 -3.21
N GLN A 212 27.19 -12.42 -2.63
CA GLN A 212 28.03 -11.27 -2.26
C GLN A 212 28.50 -10.46 -3.47
N THR A 213 28.76 -11.14 -4.58
CA THR A 213 29.14 -10.54 -5.85
C THR A 213 28.23 -11.09 -6.95
N GLY A 214 27.77 -10.24 -7.83
CA GLY A 214 26.92 -10.68 -8.91
C GLY A 214 26.62 -9.54 -9.89
N THR A 215 26.01 -9.90 -10.98
CA THR A 215 25.47 -8.98 -11.99
C THR A 215 23.99 -9.21 -12.11
N TYR A 216 23.27 -8.28 -12.73
CA TYR A 216 21.86 -8.45 -13.02
C TYR A 216 21.61 -9.70 -13.88
N THR A 217 20.71 -10.55 -13.42
CA THR A 217 20.36 -11.82 -14.06
C THR A 217 18.85 -11.96 -14.20
N GLY A 218 18.41 -12.96 -14.98
CA GLY A 218 16.99 -13.25 -15.21
C GLY A 218 16.27 -12.20 -16.05
N GLY A 219 14.99 -12.12 -15.87
CA GLY A 219 14.11 -11.15 -16.52
C GLY A 219 12.68 -11.27 -16.00
N PRO A 220 11.89 -10.21 -16.07
CA PRO A 220 10.52 -10.19 -15.57
C PRO A 220 9.63 -11.14 -16.37
N SER A 221 8.58 -11.66 -15.71
CA SER A 221 7.52 -12.41 -16.37
C SER A 221 6.81 -11.55 -17.42
N LEU A 222 6.05 -12.19 -18.31
CA LEU A 222 5.24 -11.43 -19.28
C LEU A 222 4.21 -10.54 -18.59
N ALA A 223 3.64 -10.99 -17.48
CA ALA A 223 2.68 -10.21 -16.69
C ALA A 223 3.34 -8.95 -16.13
N THR A 224 4.48 -9.08 -15.47
CA THR A 224 5.25 -7.92 -14.93
C THR A 224 5.68 -6.96 -16.05
N ARG A 225 6.05 -7.44 -17.24
CA ARG A 225 6.35 -6.56 -18.39
C ARG A 225 5.15 -5.73 -18.85
N PHE A 226 3.92 -6.28 -18.77
CA PHE A 226 2.70 -5.54 -19.04
C PHE A 226 2.43 -4.48 -17.95
N GLU A 227 2.65 -4.83 -16.68
CA GLU A 227 2.54 -3.88 -15.56
C GLU A 227 3.54 -2.72 -15.72
N GLU A 228 4.80 -3.03 -15.97
CA GLU A 228 5.85 -2.04 -16.23
C GLU A 228 5.50 -1.14 -17.41
N ALA A 229 5.05 -1.73 -18.53
CA ALA A 229 4.64 -0.96 -19.70
C ALA A 229 3.46 -0.01 -19.40
N ALA A 230 2.53 -0.41 -18.52
CA ALA A 230 1.42 0.42 -18.08
C ALA A 230 1.87 1.58 -17.17
N LEU A 231 3.01 1.44 -16.49
CA LEU A 231 3.56 2.49 -15.60
C LEU A 231 4.36 3.57 -16.35
N TYR A 232 4.94 3.27 -17.53
CA TYR A 232 5.72 4.24 -18.29
C TYR A 232 5.00 5.57 -18.60
N PRO A 233 3.68 5.63 -18.85
CA PRO A 233 2.97 6.89 -19.02
C PRO A 233 2.79 7.70 -17.72
N VAL A 234 2.92 7.09 -16.54
CA VAL A 234 2.64 7.73 -15.25
C VAL A 234 3.64 8.84 -14.96
N LYS A 235 4.93 8.60 -15.17
CA LYS A 235 6.00 9.59 -14.94
C LYS A 235 5.88 10.86 -15.80
N PRO A 236 5.64 10.78 -17.13
CA PRO A 236 5.32 11.95 -17.93
C PRO A 236 4.03 12.66 -17.50
N LEU A 237 2.99 11.90 -17.10
CA LEU A 237 1.72 12.48 -16.62
C LEU A 237 1.93 13.32 -15.36
N LEU A 238 2.79 12.91 -14.43
CA LEU A 238 3.16 13.72 -13.27
C LEU A 238 3.79 15.07 -13.67
N GLY A 239 4.54 15.12 -14.78
CA GLY A 239 5.11 16.34 -15.34
C GLY A 239 4.08 17.29 -16.00
N PHE A 240 2.87 16.82 -16.32
CA PHE A 240 1.79 17.67 -16.86
C PHE A 240 1.07 18.50 -15.78
N PHE A 241 1.31 18.21 -14.49
CA PHE A 241 0.76 19.00 -13.39
C PHE A 241 1.78 20.03 -12.89
N PRO A 242 1.77 21.27 -13.42
CA PRO A 242 2.72 22.30 -12.99
C PRO A 242 2.58 22.55 -11.48
N GLY A 243 3.65 22.41 -10.74
CA GLY A 243 3.68 22.61 -9.29
C GLY A 243 3.39 21.37 -8.45
N LEU A 244 3.04 20.21 -9.03
CA LEU A 244 2.88 18.96 -8.28
C LEU A 244 4.21 18.53 -7.64
N GLU A 245 5.32 18.64 -8.38
CA GLU A 245 6.67 18.41 -7.85
C GLU A 245 6.96 19.29 -6.62
N ALA A 246 6.63 20.59 -6.71
CA ALA A 246 6.82 21.52 -5.62
C ALA A 246 5.91 21.20 -4.41
N GLN A 247 4.74 20.64 -4.64
CA GLN A 247 3.83 20.21 -3.58
C GLN A 247 4.25 18.90 -2.93
N LEU A 248 4.74 17.94 -3.71
CA LEU A 248 5.26 16.66 -3.21
C LEU A 248 6.55 16.83 -2.41
N SER A 249 7.36 17.85 -2.73
CA SER A 249 8.65 18.10 -2.09
C SER A 249 8.62 19.19 -1.01
N SER A 250 7.44 19.71 -0.65
CA SER A 250 7.28 20.72 0.41
C SER A 250 6.57 20.13 1.62
N PRO A 251 7.26 19.93 2.78
CA PRO A 251 6.64 19.37 4.00
C PRO A 251 5.45 20.18 4.51
N SER A 252 5.41 21.48 4.21
CA SER A 252 4.30 22.36 4.60
C SER A 252 3.11 22.30 3.64
N SER A 253 3.18 21.54 2.56
CA SER A 253 2.10 21.44 1.58
C SER A 253 0.87 20.77 2.19
N PRO A 254 -0.33 21.39 2.13
CA PRO A 254 -1.58 20.74 2.52
C PRO A 254 -1.87 19.48 1.70
N PHE A 255 -1.31 19.37 0.51
CA PHE A 255 -1.44 18.20 -0.35
C PHE A 255 -0.78 16.97 0.28
N LEU A 256 0.40 17.10 0.89
CA LEU A 256 1.08 16.00 1.57
C LEU A 256 0.31 15.48 2.79
N GLN A 257 -0.50 16.32 3.44
CA GLN A 257 -1.32 15.88 4.56
C GLN A 257 -2.37 14.82 4.17
N LEU A 258 -2.71 14.72 2.88
CA LEU A 258 -3.61 13.70 2.37
C LEU A 258 -3.00 12.28 2.46
N PHE A 259 -1.67 12.16 2.46
CA PHE A 259 -0.93 10.90 2.35
C PHE A 259 -0.41 10.36 3.69
N THR A 260 -0.85 10.94 4.81
CA THR A 260 -0.44 10.53 6.17
C THR A 260 -1.09 9.24 6.67
N GLY A 261 -1.89 8.57 5.85
CA GLY A 261 -2.58 7.32 6.23
C GLY A 261 -3.86 7.51 7.05
N ASN A 262 -4.19 8.76 7.41
CA ASN A 262 -5.39 9.10 8.19
C ASN A 262 -6.53 9.67 7.33
N ASN A 263 -6.35 9.75 6.03
CA ASN A 263 -7.35 10.32 5.12
C ASN A 263 -8.34 9.23 4.68
N PRO A 264 -9.64 9.34 5.02
CA PRO A 264 -10.63 8.34 4.64
C PRO A 264 -10.85 8.19 3.13
N LEU A 265 -10.49 9.20 2.31
CA LEU A 265 -10.59 9.12 0.84
C LEU A 265 -9.48 8.27 0.21
N LEU A 266 -8.30 8.21 0.86
CA LEU A 266 -7.16 7.43 0.40
C LEU A 266 -6.94 6.16 1.23
N GLY A 267 -7.79 5.92 2.24
CA GLY A 267 -7.65 4.83 3.20
C GLY A 267 -7.73 3.41 2.61
N ILE A 268 -8.14 3.26 1.34
CA ILE A 268 -8.04 1.99 0.62
C ILE A 268 -6.61 1.79 0.10
N GLY A 269 -5.93 2.86 -0.33
CA GLY A 269 -4.59 2.80 -0.89
C GLY A 269 -3.45 3.05 0.10
N LEU A 270 -3.64 3.99 1.04
CA LEU A 270 -2.65 4.40 2.05
C LEU A 270 -3.30 4.47 3.43
N SER A 271 -2.80 3.72 4.40
CA SER A 271 -3.38 3.63 5.74
C SER A 271 -2.33 3.30 6.80
N ASN A 272 -2.49 3.86 8.00
CA ASN A 272 -1.67 3.53 9.17
C ASN A 272 -2.12 2.23 9.89
N THR A 273 -3.03 1.47 9.30
CA THR A 273 -3.49 0.20 9.82
C THR A 273 -3.87 -0.71 8.66
N PRO A 274 -3.67 -2.04 8.76
CA PRO A 274 -4.08 -2.95 7.70
C PRO A 274 -5.60 -2.89 7.49
N PRO A 275 -6.09 -3.06 6.25
CA PRO A 275 -7.51 -3.23 5.99
C PRO A 275 -8.06 -4.38 6.83
N ARG A 276 -9.10 -4.13 7.63
CA ARG A 276 -9.64 -5.08 8.63
C ARG A 276 -9.95 -6.47 8.10
N LEU A 277 -10.35 -6.56 6.83
CA LEU A 277 -10.69 -7.83 6.21
C LEU A 277 -9.46 -8.73 6.05
N LEU A 278 -8.28 -8.18 5.80
CA LEU A 278 -7.07 -8.93 5.50
C LEU A 278 -6.58 -9.76 6.70
N PRO A 279 -6.27 -9.17 7.89
CA PRO A 279 -5.90 -9.96 9.07
C PRO A 279 -7.02 -10.89 9.53
N LEU A 280 -8.29 -10.47 9.39
CA LEU A 280 -9.43 -11.30 9.76
C LEU A 280 -9.50 -12.59 8.91
N LEU A 281 -9.29 -12.49 7.60
CA LEU A 281 -9.25 -13.64 6.68
C LEU A 281 -8.10 -14.60 6.99
N LEU A 282 -6.99 -14.06 7.50
CA LEU A 282 -5.80 -14.82 7.83
C LEU A 282 -5.77 -15.31 9.29
N GLY A 283 -6.83 -15.01 10.08
CA GLY A 283 -6.92 -15.41 11.49
C GLY A 283 -5.97 -14.67 12.42
N GLU A 284 -5.53 -13.48 12.03
CA GLU A 284 -4.55 -12.67 12.74
C GLU A 284 -5.21 -11.64 13.65
N THR A 285 -4.49 -11.21 14.67
CA THR A 285 -4.89 -10.10 15.53
C THR A 285 -4.01 -8.89 15.28
N VAL A 286 -4.63 -7.71 15.19
CA VAL A 286 -3.95 -6.43 15.03
C VAL A 286 -4.08 -5.63 16.31
N GLN A 287 -2.94 -5.19 16.85
CA GLN A 287 -2.87 -4.34 18.03
C GLN A 287 -2.09 -3.06 17.71
N HIS A 288 -2.46 -1.97 18.35
CA HIS A 288 -1.75 -0.71 18.26
C HIS A 288 -1.05 -0.45 19.60
N THR A 289 0.24 -0.24 19.53
CA THR A 289 1.09 0.14 20.66
C THR A 289 1.80 1.45 20.35
N THR A 290 2.60 1.96 21.26
CA THR A 290 3.37 3.18 21.03
C THR A 290 4.78 3.02 21.59
N TYR A 291 5.76 3.56 20.88
CA TYR A 291 7.13 3.67 21.33
C TYR A 291 7.59 5.14 21.25
N ASN A 292 7.81 5.78 22.39
CA ASN A 292 8.23 7.20 22.46
C ASN A 292 7.39 8.14 21.56
N GLY A 293 6.06 7.90 21.52
CA GLY A 293 5.13 8.70 20.72
C GLY A 293 5.01 8.29 19.25
N MET A 294 5.76 7.30 18.80
CA MET A 294 5.60 6.65 17.49
C MET A 294 4.60 5.50 17.63
N ASP A 295 3.56 5.50 16.82
CA ASP A 295 2.61 4.38 16.76
C ASP A 295 3.27 3.15 16.14
N VAL A 296 2.95 1.97 16.68
CA VAL A 296 3.42 0.68 16.17
C VAL A 296 2.22 -0.23 15.99
N VAL A 297 2.06 -0.75 14.80
CA VAL A 297 1.04 -1.75 14.48
C VAL A 297 1.65 -3.13 14.61
N GLN A 298 1.13 -3.93 15.54
CA GLN A 298 1.55 -5.31 15.74
C GLN A 298 0.54 -6.24 15.07
N ILE A 299 1.01 -7.09 14.17
CA ILE A 299 0.25 -8.15 13.52
C ILE A 299 0.70 -9.47 14.14
N THR A 300 -0.19 -10.12 14.89
CA THR A 300 0.11 -11.38 15.57
C THR A 300 -0.66 -12.51 14.88
N PRO A 301 0.03 -13.53 14.33
CA PRO A 301 -0.61 -14.68 13.71
C PRO A 301 -1.35 -15.56 14.73
N ALA A 302 -2.23 -16.45 14.26
CA ALA A 302 -2.99 -17.37 15.12
C ALA A 302 -2.06 -18.31 15.92
N HIS A 303 -0.90 -18.68 15.35
CA HIS A 303 0.09 -19.56 15.97
C HIS A 303 1.48 -18.92 15.99
N PRO A 304 1.77 -18.01 16.96
CA PRO A 304 3.04 -17.29 16.99
C PRO A 304 4.22 -18.25 17.25
N THR A 305 5.27 -18.13 16.45
CA THR A 305 6.54 -18.88 16.62
C THR A 305 7.47 -18.30 17.68
N GLY A 306 7.23 -17.04 18.09
CA GLY A 306 8.12 -16.27 18.95
C GLY A 306 9.21 -15.50 18.20
N ASN A 307 9.21 -15.53 16.88
CA ASN A 307 10.02 -14.66 16.03
C ASN A 307 9.28 -13.35 15.76
N TYR A 308 10.04 -12.26 15.63
CA TYR A 308 9.55 -10.91 15.42
C TYR A 308 10.23 -10.28 14.21
N VAL A 309 9.48 -9.62 13.36
CA VAL A 309 10.01 -8.84 12.24
C VAL A 309 9.63 -7.38 12.44
N VAL A 310 10.59 -6.48 12.50
CA VAL A 310 10.34 -5.05 12.40
C VAL A 310 10.30 -4.71 10.91
N ALA A 311 9.11 -4.40 10.40
CA ALA A 311 8.86 -4.09 9.01
C ALA A 311 8.70 -2.57 8.81
N ILE A 312 9.67 -1.94 8.17
CA ILE A 312 9.76 -0.49 8.01
C ILE A 312 9.34 -0.11 6.59
N HIS A 313 8.16 0.49 6.47
CA HIS A 313 7.57 0.79 5.17
C HIS A 313 8.32 1.88 4.40
N GLY A 314 8.29 1.78 3.07
CA GLY A 314 8.76 2.80 2.14
C GLY A 314 7.79 3.98 2.00
N GLY A 315 7.90 4.69 0.87
CA GLY A 315 7.04 5.82 0.55
C GLY A 315 7.75 7.17 0.66
N ALA A 316 9.05 7.22 0.35
CA ALA A 316 9.85 8.44 0.21
C ALA A 316 9.76 9.39 1.42
N PHE A 317 9.52 8.89 2.63
CA PHE A 317 9.32 9.65 3.87
C PHE A 317 8.11 10.60 3.86
N ILE A 318 7.24 10.53 2.84
CA ILE A 318 6.04 11.37 2.68
C ILE A 318 4.74 10.57 2.56
N PHE A 319 4.80 9.27 2.28
CA PHE A 319 3.63 8.40 2.17
C PHE A 319 3.56 7.42 3.33
N ALA A 320 2.36 7.23 3.87
CA ALA A 320 2.05 6.16 4.80
C ALA A 320 2.10 4.78 4.11
N PRO A 321 2.08 3.66 4.88
CA PRO A 321 2.05 2.31 4.31
C PRO A 321 0.92 2.15 3.29
N SER A 322 1.22 1.51 2.16
CA SER A 322 0.24 1.19 1.11
C SER A 322 -0.47 -0.13 1.43
N ILE A 323 -1.55 -0.39 0.68
CA ILE A 323 -2.25 -1.69 0.71
C ILE A 323 -1.31 -2.87 0.40
N PHE A 324 -0.29 -2.65 -0.46
CA PHE A 324 0.68 -3.68 -0.83
C PHE A 324 1.61 -4.03 0.33
N HIS A 325 2.05 -3.04 1.14
CA HIS A 325 2.80 -3.30 2.37
C HIS A 325 1.97 -4.13 3.35
N TRP A 326 0.70 -3.74 3.57
CA TRP A 326 -0.17 -4.49 4.48
C TRP A 326 -0.44 -5.91 4.00
N LEU A 327 -0.54 -6.13 2.68
CA LEU A 327 -0.67 -7.47 2.11
C LEU A 327 0.58 -8.31 2.38
N ASP A 328 1.76 -7.77 2.10
CA ASP A 328 3.05 -8.44 2.34
C ASP A 328 3.21 -8.80 3.82
N TYR A 329 3.00 -7.85 4.73
CA TYR A 329 3.18 -8.05 6.17
C TYR A 329 2.19 -9.04 6.77
N THR A 330 0.92 -9.01 6.37
CA THR A 330 -0.07 -9.98 6.84
C THR A 330 0.19 -11.37 6.26
N VAL A 331 0.53 -11.49 5.00
CA VAL A 331 0.88 -12.79 4.40
C VAL A 331 2.14 -13.36 5.04
N MET A 332 3.16 -12.53 5.30
CA MET A 332 4.38 -12.93 6.03
C MET A 332 4.04 -13.47 7.42
N ALA A 333 3.24 -12.76 8.22
CA ALA A 333 2.80 -13.23 9.54
C ALA A 333 2.05 -14.56 9.46
N TYR A 334 1.14 -14.69 8.51
CA TYR A 334 0.34 -15.89 8.29
C TYR A 334 1.19 -17.10 7.89
N GLN A 335 2.10 -16.95 6.95
CA GLN A 335 2.90 -18.06 6.40
C GLN A 335 3.97 -18.55 7.36
N THR A 336 4.57 -17.65 8.13
CA THR A 336 5.74 -17.94 8.97
C THR A 336 5.42 -18.13 10.45
N GLY A 337 4.28 -17.62 10.90
CA GLY A 337 3.97 -17.52 12.32
C GLY A 337 4.81 -16.46 13.07
N ALA A 338 5.55 -15.61 12.38
CA ALA A 338 6.26 -14.49 13.00
C ALA A 338 5.30 -13.35 13.35
N THR A 339 5.56 -12.64 14.43
CA THR A 339 4.86 -11.40 14.77
C THR A 339 5.50 -10.24 14.02
N ILE A 340 4.71 -9.47 13.28
CA ILE A 340 5.21 -8.34 12.50
C ILE A 340 4.92 -7.04 13.25
N GLU A 341 5.97 -6.28 13.50
CA GLU A 341 5.95 -4.96 14.13
C GLU A 341 6.16 -3.87 13.08
N VAL A 342 5.13 -3.08 12.82
CA VAL A 342 5.17 -2.04 11.79
C VAL A 342 5.21 -0.67 12.46
N PRO A 343 6.38 -0.04 12.60
CA PRO A 343 6.49 1.30 13.15
C PRO A 343 5.95 2.33 12.15
N ILE A 344 4.96 3.12 12.59
CA ILE A 344 4.38 4.23 11.82
C ILE A 344 5.19 5.49 12.16
N TYR A 345 6.33 5.60 11.54
CA TYR A 345 7.29 6.67 11.82
C TYR A 345 6.78 8.05 11.32
N PRO A 346 7.15 9.16 11.99
CA PRO A 346 6.75 10.50 11.57
C PRO A 346 7.26 10.83 10.17
N LEU A 347 6.35 11.12 9.25
CA LEU A 347 6.65 11.57 7.89
C LEU A 347 7.13 13.03 7.88
N LEU A 348 7.75 13.49 6.79
CA LEU A 348 8.23 14.87 6.63
C LEU A 348 7.17 15.93 6.97
N GLN A 349 5.94 15.77 6.46
CA GLN A 349 4.83 16.67 6.73
C GLN A 349 4.30 16.59 8.19
N GLN A 350 4.76 15.62 8.96
CA GLN A 350 4.50 15.47 10.38
C GLN A 350 5.70 15.92 11.24
N GLY A 351 6.73 16.48 10.61
CA GLY A 351 7.95 16.97 11.26
C GLY A 351 9.06 15.93 11.43
N GLY A 352 8.92 14.76 10.80
CA GLY A 352 9.96 13.72 10.77
C GLY A 352 11.19 14.18 9.94
N THR A 353 12.38 13.94 10.46
CA THR A 353 13.66 14.16 9.77
C THR A 353 14.64 13.06 10.18
N ALA A 354 15.71 12.85 9.42
CA ALA A 354 16.72 11.84 9.73
C ALA A 354 17.22 11.95 11.18
N GLY A 355 17.61 13.13 11.61
CA GLY A 355 18.12 13.36 12.97
C GLY A 355 17.11 13.11 14.10
N THR A 356 15.82 12.99 13.81
CA THR A 356 14.78 12.67 14.81
C THR A 356 14.28 11.24 14.69
N VAL A 357 14.06 10.76 13.47
CA VAL A 357 13.44 9.46 13.22
C VAL A 357 14.43 8.30 13.30
N VAL A 358 15.68 8.49 12.83
CA VAL A 358 16.72 7.43 12.88
C VAL A 358 17.05 7.03 14.33
N PRO A 359 17.34 7.96 15.27
CA PRO A 359 17.55 7.59 16.66
C PRO A 359 16.31 6.95 17.31
N GLN A 360 15.09 7.40 16.95
CA GLN A 360 13.85 6.82 17.47
C GLN A 360 13.66 5.38 16.97
N MET A 361 13.91 5.14 15.68
CA MET A 361 13.83 3.81 15.07
C MET A 361 14.88 2.87 15.66
N ALA A 362 16.13 3.30 15.77
CA ALA A 362 17.19 2.55 16.42
C ALA A 362 16.82 2.16 17.85
N GLY A 363 16.27 3.11 18.63
CA GLY A 363 15.77 2.85 19.97
C GLY A 363 14.63 1.83 19.99
N PHE A 364 13.71 1.88 19.03
CA PHE A 364 12.63 0.91 18.90
C PHE A 364 13.17 -0.49 18.60
N ILE A 365 14.02 -0.66 17.60
CA ILE A 365 14.64 -1.94 17.24
C ILE A 365 15.38 -2.52 18.46
N ASN A 366 16.19 -1.71 19.13
CA ASN A 366 16.90 -2.14 20.33
C ASN A 366 15.95 -2.58 21.46
N SER A 367 14.77 -1.95 21.58
CA SER A 367 13.76 -2.37 22.56
C SER A 367 13.15 -3.72 22.22
N GLN A 368 12.93 -4.02 20.93
CA GLN A 368 12.47 -5.35 20.48
C GLN A 368 13.54 -6.43 20.74
N ILE A 369 14.81 -6.13 20.43
CA ILE A 369 15.92 -7.01 20.74
C ILE A 369 16.05 -7.29 22.25
N ALA A 370 15.88 -6.26 23.07
CA ALA A 370 15.91 -6.41 24.52
C ALA A 370 14.73 -7.24 25.07
N ALA A 371 13.56 -7.13 24.44
CA ALA A 371 12.37 -7.87 24.86
C ALA A 371 12.37 -9.33 24.41
N HIS A 372 12.86 -9.63 23.21
CA HIS A 372 12.68 -10.93 22.55
C HIS A 372 14.00 -11.68 22.31
N GLY A 373 15.12 -11.00 22.41
CA GLY A 373 16.46 -11.53 22.09
C GLY A 373 16.84 -11.32 20.62
N ALA A 374 18.12 -11.01 20.38
CA ALA A 374 18.64 -10.68 19.06
C ALA A 374 18.42 -11.78 18.00
N SER A 375 18.42 -13.06 18.43
CA SER A 375 18.19 -14.20 17.52
C SER A 375 16.74 -14.37 17.08
N HIS A 376 15.81 -13.64 17.67
CA HIS A 376 14.38 -13.72 17.39
C HIS A 376 13.81 -12.43 16.77
N VAL A 377 14.67 -11.43 16.51
CA VAL A 377 14.29 -10.17 15.89
C VAL A 377 15.01 -10.02 14.57
N SER A 378 14.30 -9.81 13.49
CA SER A 378 14.85 -9.47 12.18
C SER A 378 14.22 -8.19 11.65
N LEU A 379 14.84 -7.58 10.63
CA LEU A 379 14.39 -6.33 10.02
C LEU A 379 14.06 -6.53 8.55
N THR A 380 13.02 -5.86 8.07
CA THR A 380 12.82 -5.64 6.64
C THR A 380 12.44 -4.18 6.39
N GLY A 381 12.81 -3.67 5.23
CA GLY A 381 12.40 -2.32 4.82
C GLY A 381 12.59 -2.11 3.32
N ASP A 382 11.64 -1.41 2.73
CA ASP A 382 11.64 -1.07 1.31
C ASP A 382 11.91 0.42 1.08
N SER A 383 12.58 0.76 -0.01
CA SER A 383 12.77 2.15 -0.45
C SER A 383 13.32 3.06 0.67
N ALA A 384 12.52 4.05 1.12
CA ALA A 384 12.81 4.91 2.26
C ALA A 384 12.84 4.14 3.60
N GLY A 385 12.05 3.07 3.73
CA GLY A 385 12.11 2.16 4.88
C GLY A 385 13.42 1.37 4.92
N GLY A 386 13.93 0.98 3.75
CA GLY A 386 15.25 0.36 3.61
C GLY A 386 16.39 1.31 3.98
N ASN A 387 16.28 2.61 3.63
CA ASN A 387 17.17 3.65 4.15
C ASN A 387 17.14 3.67 5.67
N LEU A 388 15.94 3.79 6.25
CA LEU A 388 15.75 3.94 7.68
C LEU A 388 16.21 2.70 8.47
N ALA A 389 16.01 1.49 7.92
CA ALA A 389 16.49 0.25 8.53
C ALA A 389 18.02 0.23 8.64
N LEU A 390 18.71 0.50 7.55
CA LEU A 390 20.18 0.50 7.52
C LEU A 390 20.76 1.64 8.37
N ALA A 391 20.24 2.86 8.23
CA ALA A 391 20.67 4.01 9.03
C ALA A 391 20.47 3.80 10.54
N ALA A 392 19.40 3.15 10.96
CA ALA A 392 19.12 2.86 12.37
C ALA A 392 20.14 1.86 12.97
N GLU A 393 20.53 0.84 12.22
CA GLU A 393 21.55 -0.11 12.66
C GLU A 393 22.95 0.52 12.68
N GLU A 394 23.29 1.31 11.66
CA GLU A 394 24.54 2.08 11.66
C GLU A 394 24.59 3.07 12.84
N TYR A 395 23.48 3.74 13.15
CA TYR A 395 23.36 4.62 14.32
C TYR A 395 23.59 3.84 15.62
N THR A 396 22.95 2.69 15.77
CA THR A 396 23.11 1.83 16.95
C THR A 396 24.57 1.45 17.16
N LEU A 397 25.26 0.99 16.11
CA LEU A 397 26.65 0.58 16.16
C LEU A 397 27.62 1.76 16.31
N ALA A 398 27.28 2.93 15.78
CA ALA A 398 28.05 4.16 16.00
C ALA A 398 28.01 4.63 17.46
N GLN A 399 26.88 4.44 18.15
CA GLN A 399 26.76 4.74 19.59
C GLN A 399 27.41 3.66 20.47
N ASN A 400 27.28 2.39 20.09
CA ASN A 400 27.87 1.26 20.80
C ASN A 400 28.25 0.14 19.82
N PRO A 401 29.55 0.01 19.45
CA PRO A 401 30.00 -1.01 18.51
C PRO A 401 29.83 -2.47 18.97
N LEU A 402 29.42 -2.68 20.22
CA LEU A 402 29.12 -4.00 20.81
C LEU A 402 27.64 -4.19 21.10
N ALA A 403 26.78 -3.31 20.58
CA ALA A 403 25.33 -3.47 20.72
C ALA A 403 24.89 -4.77 20.04
N PRO A 404 23.94 -5.50 20.62
CA PRO A 404 23.33 -6.62 19.92
C PRO A 404 22.58 -6.10 18.70
N VAL A 405 22.75 -6.78 17.56
CA VAL A 405 22.08 -6.48 16.30
C VAL A 405 21.01 -7.53 16.00
N PRO A 406 20.04 -7.27 15.13
CA PRO A 406 19.06 -8.26 14.69
C PRO A 406 19.70 -9.53 14.11
N SER A 407 18.94 -10.63 14.04
CA SER A 407 19.41 -11.89 13.45
C SER A 407 19.75 -11.74 11.96
N SER A 408 19.02 -10.89 11.25
CA SER A 408 19.20 -10.58 9.83
C SER A 408 18.45 -9.28 9.44
N MET A 409 18.77 -8.77 8.24
CA MET A 409 18.10 -7.62 7.65
C MET A 409 17.87 -7.87 6.16
N VAL A 410 16.66 -7.57 5.66
CA VAL A 410 16.32 -7.61 4.24
C VAL A 410 15.92 -6.21 3.77
N LEU A 411 16.61 -5.71 2.75
CA LEU A 411 16.41 -4.38 2.17
C LEU A 411 15.88 -4.51 0.74
N LEU A 412 14.70 -3.98 0.48
CA LEU A 412 14.04 -4.02 -0.81
C LEU A 412 14.19 -2.66 -1.48
N SER A 413 14.88 -2.59 -2.63
CA SER A 413 15.11 -1.34 -3.39
C SER A 413 15.51 -0.15 -2.50
N PRO A 414 16.49 -0.27 -1.57
CA PRO A 414 16.73 0.74 -0.55
C PRO A 414 17.22 2.08 -1.12
N TRP A 415 16.71 3.19 -0.59
CA TRP A 415 17.17 4.54 -0.95
C TRP A 415 18.44 4.91 -0.18
N LEU A 416 19.60 4.57 -0.71
CA LEU A 416 20.88 4.62 -0.02
C LEU A 416 21.56 5.99 -0.03
N ASP A 417 21.41 6.77 -1.10
CA ASP A 417 21.88 8.17 -1.22
C ASP A 417 20.72 9.07 -1.63
N VAL A 418 20.25 9.91 -0.69
CA VAL A 418 19.12 10.81 -0.95
C VAL A 418 19.44 11.93 -1.92
N THR A 419 20.70 12.11 -2.32
CA THR A 419 21.12 13.15 -3.25
C THR A 419 20.96 12.77 -4.72
N PHE A 420 20.79 11.48 -5.02
CA PHE A 420 20.82 10.94 -6.39
C PHE A 420 22.08 11.36 -7.16
N SER A 421 23.22 11.45 -6.46
CA SER A 421 24.46 11.97 -7.04
C SER A 421 25.20 11.00 -7.94
N ASN A 422 24.83 9.72 -7.93
CA ASN A 422 25.45 8.70 -8.78
C ASN A 422 25.16 8.96 -10.26
N PRO A 423 26.20 9.17 -11.09
CA PRO A 423 26.02 9.53 -12.50
C PRO A 423 25.33 8.43 -13.33
N ASN A 424 25.37 7.19 -12.89
CA ASN A 424 24.73 6.07 -13.59
C ASN A 424 23.20 6.11 -13.50
N ILE A 425 22.62 6.83 -12.56
CA ILE A 425 21.16 7.05 -12.44
C ILE A 425 20.59 7.64 -13.73
N ALA A 426 21.33 8.51 -14.40
CA ALA A 426 20.90 9.13 -15.67
C ALA A 426 20.66 8.12 -16.81
N PHE A 427 21.17 6.90 -16.70
CA PHE A 427 21.00 5.84 -17.69
C PHE A 427 19.90 4.84 -17.32
N VAL A 428 19.32 4.93 -16.12
CA VAL A 428 18.24 4.05 -15.68
C VAL A 428 16.90 4.56 -16.21
N GLN A 429 16.15 3.68 -16.87
CA GLN A 429 14.81 3.98 -17.37
C GLN A 429 13.76 3.56 -16.34
N ASP A 430 13.72 4.25 -15.23
CA ASP A 430 12.78 4.00 -14.16
C ASP A 430 11.38 4.57 -14.51
N PRO A 431 10.31 3.75 -14.51
CA PRO A 431 8.97 4.24 -14.81
C PRO A 431 8.28 4.92 -13.63
N LEU A 432 8.79 4.75 -12.38
CA LEU A 432 8.13 5.19 -11.17
C LEU A 432 8.79 6.41 -10.53
N LEU A 433 10.10 6.37 -10.26
CA LEU A 433 10.75 7.36 -9.42
C LEU A 433 11.14 8.64 -10.19
N PRO A 434 10.59 9.81 -9.82
CA PRO A 434 11.04 11.10 -10.33
C PRO A 434 12.26 11.58 -9.54
N VAL A 435 13.42 11.68 -10.18
CA VAL A 435 14.71 12.05 -9.55
C VAL A 435 14.68 13.45 -8.93
N ALA A 436 14.15 14.46 -9.63
CA ALA A 436 14.17 15.85 -9.15
C ALA A 436 13.37 16.07 -7.87
N PRO A 437 12.11 15.58 -7.75
CA PRO A 437 11.39 15.57 -6.47
C PRO A 437 12.12 14.78 -5.39
N GLY A 438 12.69 13.62 -5.71
CA GLY A 438 13.46 12.81 -4.78
C GLY A 438 14.61 13.59 -4.13
N ILE A 439 15.40 14.30 -4.93
CA ILE A 439 16.49 15.16 -4.43
C ILE A 439 15.98 16.21 -3.43
N GLN A 440 14.83 16.82 -3.70
CA GLN A 440 14.27 17.82 -2.79
C GLN A 440 13.74 17.18 -1.49
N ILE A 441 13.02 16.06 -1.60
CA ILE A 441 12.57 15.28 -0.44
C ILE A 441 13.77 14.86 0.42
N GLY A 442 14.87 14.40 -0.19
CA GLY A 442 16.09 14.03 0.52
C GLY A 442 16.73 15.19 1.28
N LYS A 443 16.70 16.41 0.72
CA LYS A 443 17.15 17.62 1.42
C LYS A 443 16.29 17.96 2.63
N GLU A 444 14.97 17.83 2.50
CA GLU A 444 14.04 18.06 3.62
C GLU A 444 14.21 16.96 4.69
N TRP A 445 14.39 15.69 4.27
CA TRP A 445 14.69 14.58 5.17
C TRP A 445 15.95 14.81 5.99
N ALA A 446 16.98 15.40 5.40
CA ALA A 446 18.22 15.72 6.10
C ALA A 446 17.99 16.62 7.34
N GLY A 447 16.96 17.48 7.34
CA GLY A 447 16.55 18.25 8.52
C GLY A 447 17.67 19.14 9.11
N GLY A 448 18.63 19.57 8.25
CA GLY A 448 19.80 20.36 8.66
C GLY A 448 21.09 19.55 8.85
N LEU A 449 21.02 18.21 8.82
CA LEU A 449 22.21 17.36 8.71
C LEU A 449 22.79 17.48 7.29
N PRO A 450 24.11 17.24 7.10
CA PRO A 450 24.67 17.06 5.76
C PRO A 450 24.00 15.90 5.04
N THR A 451 23.69 16.04 3.76
CA THR A 451 23.02 14.98 2.99
C THR A 451 23.87 13.71 2.82
N ASN A 452 25.18 13.80 3.01
CA ASN A 452 26.12 12.66 3.06
C ASN A 452 26.37 12.16 4.51
N ASN A 453 25.62 12.61 5.51
CA ASN A 453 25.60 11.99 6.82
C ASN A 453 24.92 10.62 6.70
N TYR A 454 25.46 9.58 7.34
CA TYR A 454 24.93 8.21 7.28
C TYR A 454 23.49 8.09 7.80
N GLU A 455 23.07 8.95 8.73
CA GLU A 455 21.67 9.00 9.18
C GLU A 455 20.73 9.46 8.05
N VAL A 456 21.23 10.20 7.06
CA VAL A 456 20.48 10.70 5.91
C VAL A 456 20.64 9.77 4.71
N SER A 457 21.88 9.41 4.42
CA SER A 457 22.28 8.57 3.29
C SER A 457 23.18 7.44 3.80
N PRO A 458 22.59 6.29 4.17
CA PRO A 458 23.34 5.20 4.79
C PRO A 458 24.38 4.55 3.87
N LEU A 459 24.41 4.88 2.59
CA LEU A 459 25.52 4.51 1.69
C LEU A 459 26.89 4.96 2.23
N TYR A 460 26.94 6.02 3.02
CA TYR A 460 28.16 6.62 3.56
C TYR A 460 28.48 6.14 4.99
N GLY A 461 27.72 5.14 5.47
CA GLY A 461 27.87 4.61 6.82
C GLY A 461 28.98 3.56 6.96
N ASN A 462 29.08 3.00 8.15
CA ASN A 462 30.07 1.97 8.46
C ASN A 462 29.42 0.60 8.50
N LEU A 463 29.79 -0.28 7.59
CA LEU A 463 29.22 -1.61 7.45
C LEU A 463 29.74 -2.63 8.49
N ALA A 464 30.70 -2.25 9.33
CA ALA A 464 31.29 -3.16 10.31
C ALA A 464 30.31 -3.45 11.46
N GLY A 465 30.08 -4.74 11.73
CA GLY A 465 29.21 -5.19 12.82
C GLY A 465 27.73 -5.29 12.46
N LEU A 466 27.32 -4.89 11.25
CA LEU A 466 25.96 -5.06 10.77
C LEU A 466 25.56 -6.54 10.69
N PRO A 467 24.28 -6.88 10.86
CA PRO A 467 23.80 -8.25 10.76
C PRO A 467 23.93 -8.80 9.32
N PRO A 468 23.77 -10.12 9.12
CA PRO A 468 23.58 -10.68 7.79
C PRO A 468 22.49 -9.91 7.06
N THR A 469 22.83 -9.32 5.90
CA THR A 469 21.97 -8.40 5.17
C THR A 469 21.77 -8.87 3.73
N TYR A 470 20.52 -8.87 3.28
CA TYR A 470 20.13 -9.25 1.93
C TYR A 470 19.50 -8.04 1.24
N VAL A 471 19.99 -7.68 0.06
CA VAL A 471 19.57 -6.49 -0.66
C VAL A 471 18.99 -6.88 -2.02
N TYR A 472 17.76 -6.52 -2.27
CA TYR A 472 17.04 -6.78 -3.51
C TYR A 472 16.94 -5.48 -4.32
N THR A 473 17.26 -5.51 -5.62
CA THR A 473 17.05 -4.37 -6.52
C THR A 473 16.90 -4.81 -7.97
N GLY A 474 16.20 -4.00 -8.76
CA GLY A 474 16.03 -4.17 -10.20
C GLY A 474 16.83 -3.15 -11.01
N ASN A 475 17.24 -3.47 -12.24
CA ASN A 475 18.01 -2.52 -13.07
C ASN A 475 17.16 -1.45 -13.77
N LEU A 476 15.83 -1.47 -13.59
CA LEU A 476 14.92 -0.37 -13.97
C LEU A 476 14.55 0.50 -12.76
N ASP A 477 15.27 0.37 -11.64
CA ASP A 477 15.14 1.17 -10.43
C ASP A 477 16.23 2.24 -10.38
N SER A 478 15.84 3.51 -10.28
CA SER A 478 16.79 4.66 -10.18
C SER A 478 17.70 4.59 -8.94
N LEU A 479 17.35 3.80 -7.92
CA LEU A 479 18.16 3.59 -6.71
C LEU A 479 19.21 2.48 -6.89
N SER A 480 19.06 1.66 -7.92
CA SER A 480 19.92 0.49 -8.14
C SER A 480 21.41 0.80 -8.36
N PRO A 481 21.81 1.93 -8.97
CA PRO A 481 23.23 2.26 -9.10
C PRO A 481 23.95 2.41 -7.75
N ASP A 482 23.26 2.89 -6.71
CA ASP A 482 23.81 3.02 -5.36
C ASP A 482 23.89 1.67 -4.64
N VAL A 483 22.99 0.74 -4.95
CA VAL A 483 23.08 -0.65 -4.47
C VAL A 483 24.35 -1.33 -5.02
N LEU A 484 24.78 -1.02 -6.24
CA LEU A 484 26.04 -1.55 -6.78
C LEU A 484 27.27 -0.94 -6.07
N VAL A 485 27.19 0.32 -5.63
CA VAL A 485 28.23 0.93 -4.78
C VAL A 485 28.27 0.23 -3.43
N LEU A 486 27.09 0.04 -2.79
CA LEU A 486 27.01 -0.70 -1.54
C LEU A 486 27.56 -2.12 -1.67
N GLN A 487 27.30 -2.82 -2.78
CA GLN A 487 27.85 -4.15 -3.04
C GLN A 487 29.38 -4.12 -3.06
N HIS A 488 29.95 -3.16 -3.78
CA HIS A 488 31.42 -2.99 -3.83
C HIS A 488 31.99 -2.75 -2.43
N ASP A 489 31.39 -1.82 -1.67
CA ASP A 489 31.87 -1.43 -0.35
C ASP A 489 31.72 -2.57 0.68
N ALA A 490 30.62 -3.35 0.60
CA ALA A 490 30.40 -4.51 1.43
C ALA A 490 31.46 -5.60 1.19
N VAL A 491 31.81 -5.86 -0.06
CA VAL A 491 32.90 -6.80 -0.40
C VAL A 491 34.23 -6.30 0.12
N MET A 492 34.55 -5.02 -0.06
CA MET A 492 35.81 -4.41 0.41
C MET A 492 35.92 -4.41 1.95
N ALA A 493 34.79 -4.22 2.65
CA ALA A 493 34.71 -4.27 4.11
C ALA A 493 34.58 -5.69 4.67
N ASN A 494 34.45 -6.71 3.81
CA ASN A 494 34.09 -8.08 4.21
C ASN A 494 32.84 -8.12 5.12
N ALA A 495 31.85 -7.27 4.80
CA ALA A 495 30.58 -7.20 5.50
C ALA A 495 29.64 -8.33 5.05
N PRO A 496 28.74 -8.83 5.90
CA PRO A 496 27.90 -10.01 5.62
C PRO A 496 26.68 -9.65 4.74
N PHE A 497 26.93 -9.04 3.57
CA PHE A 497 25.90 -8.63 2.62
C PHE A 497 25.79 -9.61 1.47
N ASN A 498 24.55 -9.90 1.05
CA ASN A 498 24.22 -10.65 -0.15
C ASN A 498 23.21 -9.84 -0.99
N PHE A 499 23.31 -9.95 -2.30
CA PHE A 499 22.55 -9.13 -3.24
C PHE A 499 21.76 -10.00 -4.21
N VAL A 500 20.51 -9.64 -4.45
CA VAL A 500 19.64 -10.16 -5.49
C VAL A 500 19.47 -9.04 -6.52
N LEU A 501 20.17 -9.16 -7.64
CA LEU A 501 20.18 -8.17 -8.73
C LEU A 501 19.32 -8.69 -9.89
N ALA A 502 18.11 -8.17 -10.01
CA ALA A 502 17.10 -8.64 -10.95
C ALA A 502 17.08 -7.78 -12.23
N ASN A 503 17.30 -8.42 -13.37
CA ASN A 503 17.27 -7.73 -14.66
C ASN A 503 15.83 -7.48 -15.12
N GLY A 504 15.54 -6.26 -15.58
CA GLY A 504 14.22 -5.83 -16.06
C GLY A 504 13.22 -5.53 -14.95
N GLN A 505 13.58 -5.55 -13.69
CA GLN A 505 12.69 -5.24 -12.57
C GLN A 505 12.77 -3.76 -12.19
N ILE A 506 11.62 -3.21 -11.76
CA ILE A 506 11.41 -1.81 -11.36
C ILE A 506 11.69 -1.60 -9.87
N HIS A 507 11.54 -0.35 -9.40
CA HIS A 507 11.60 0.01 -7.99
C HIS A 507 10.52 -0.75 -7.19
N ASP A 508 10.91 -1.29 -6.03
CA ASP A 508 10.06 -2.06 -5.11
C ASP A 508 9.30 -3.24 -5.76
N TRP A 509 9.89 -3.85 -6.79
CA TRP A 509 9.27 -4.92 -7.54
C TRP A 509 8.80 -6.12 -6.68
N ILE A 510 9.44 -6.39 -5.56
CA ILE A 510 9.03 -7.44 -4.60
C ILE A 510 7.63 -7.17 -4.04
N ILE A 511 7.28 -5.90 -3.84
CA ILE A 511 6.01 -5.48 -3.24
C ILE A 511 5.00 -5.12 -4.33
N LEU A 512 5.46 -4.51 -5.44
CA LEU A 512 4.60 -3.84 -6.42
C LEU A 512 4.27 -4.68 -7.66
N THR A 513 4.99 -5.78 -7.92
CA THR A 513 4.78 -6.56 -9.16
C THR A 513 4.30 -7.98 -8.91
N LEU A 514 3.70 -8.59 -9.94
CA LEU A 514 3.26 -10.00 -9.90
C LEU A 514 4.42 -11.01 -9.78
N ASP A 515 5.66 -10.60 -10.02
CA ASP A 515 6.84 -11.44 -9.81
C ASP A 515 7.27 -11.47 -8.33
N GLY A 516 6.97 -10.42 -7.57
CA GLY A 516 7.41 -10.29 -6.18
C GLY A 516 7.06 -11.44 -5.26
N PRO A 517 5.80 -11.90 -5.21
CA PRO A 517 5.37 -12.98 -4.32
C PRO A 517 6.12 -14.30 -4.48
N GLN A 518 6.78 -14.54 -5.63
CA GLN A 518 7.62 -15.71 -5.84
C GLN A 518 8.87 -15.73 -4.96
N TYR A 519 9.25 -14.58 -4.39
CA TYR A 519 10.44 -14.39 -3.56
C TYR A 519 10.13 -14.31 -2.07
N TRP A 520 8.87 -14.19 -1.68
CA TRP A 520 8.50 -14.04 -0.27
C TRP A 520 9.04 -15.20 0.59
N ALA A 521 8.90 -16.44 0.14
CA ALA A 521 9.45 -17.60 0.86
C ALA A 521 10.99 -17.56 0.99
N GLN A 522 11.72 -16.99 0.02
CA GLN A 522 13.16 -16.78 0.13
C GLN A 522 13.46 -15.67 1.15
N ILE A 523 12.72 -14.59 1.12
CA ILE A 523 12.83 -13.47 2.07
C ILE A 523 12.54 -13.95 3.48
N ASP A 524 11.51 -14.75 3.69
CA ASP A 524 11.16 -15.36 4.99
C ASP A 524 12.30 -16.22 5.52
N HIS A 525 12.93 -17.00 4.65
CA HIS A 525 14.11 -17.79 5.01
C HIS A 525 15.32 -16.91 5.34
N GLU A 526 15.56 -15.83 4.58
CA GLU A 526 16.65 -14.87 4.80
C GLU A 526 16.42 -14.03 6.07
N LEU A 527 15.17 -13.80 6.47
CA LEU A 527 14.79 -13.22 7.75
C LEU A 527 14.90 -14.22 8.93
N GLY A 528 15.10 -15.50 8.64
CA GLY A 528 15.20 -16.55 9.66
C GLY A 528 13.88 -16.88 10.35
N ILE A 529 12.77 -16.70 9.66
CA ILE A 529 11.39 -16.89 10.18
C ILE A 529 10.63 -18.04 9.50
N ALA A 530 11.17 -18.61 8.38
CA ALA A 530 10.58 -19.72 7.63
C ALA A 530 10.83 -21.08 8.30
#